data_614a70cf25b5c1c4262997e235afc01a
#
_entry.id   614a70cf25b5c1c4262997e235afc01a
#
_cell.length_a   1.000
_cell.length_b   1.000
_cell.length_c   1.000
_cell.angle_alpha   90.00
_cell.angle_beta   90.00
_cell.angle_gamma   90.00
#
_symmetry.space_group_name_H-M   'P 1'
#
loop_
_entity.id
_entity.type
_entity.pdbx_description
1 polymer ?
#
loop_
_entity_poly.entity_id
_entity_poly.type
_entity_poly.pdbx_seq_one_letter_code
_entity_poly.pdbx_strand_id
1 'polypeptide(L)'
;ESAGRLSSGFFLPHSSATGAASDEREWCDTEVMRRLRMRSLAALRGTVEPVSPEAFARFLPSWQHIDRPLEGIDGVATVIEQLAGVPIPASAWESLILPSRVADYAPAMLDELTATGEVLWSGAGSLPGRDGWVAFHLADAAGLTLAEPEGDVAEGSLEAQLLAALGGSADSPDGRGSLGGAYFASQLLAIVGAPNEQEVIAALWSLAWQGRITNDTFAPVRALLGAGGQAHRVVRRTPRSRLVRGQSLGRTRDASPPRPPSLGGRWSLLPQADRDGTARAAAAASLLLDRYGVVTRGSVQNEGLPGGFAQAYRVLAKFEEAGHCRRGYVIEKLGAAQFASSATVDRLRTFAAVPDPAPLHALTLAATDPANPYGAALAWPALAAVKHRPGRKAGGVVVLVDGALALYLERGGRSALAFTDDEAVLRAATADLVKTATARRLDTLTIETVNGEFVLGTPIGFALRAAGFAESPRGLTLRKR
;
A
#
# COMPACT_ATOMS: atom_id res chain seq x y z
N GLU A 1 25.62 -25.47 -31.01
CA GLU A 1 24.93 -25.36 -29.70
C GLU A 1 25.91 -25.15 -28.54
N SER A 2 27.01 -25.88 -28.47
CA SER A 2 27.92 -25.82 -27.31
C SER A 2 28.61 -24.47 -27.08
N ALA A 3 28.59 -23.54 -28.02
CA ALA A 3 29.14 -22.18 -27.90
C ALA A 3 28.08 -21.09 -27.77
N GLY A 4 26.77 -21.42 -27.64
CA GLY A 4 25.69 -20.47 -27.50
C GLY A 4 25.43 -19.51 -28.67
N ARG A 5 26.05 -19.79 -29.84
CA ARG A 5 25.95 -18.92 -31.01
C ARG A 5 24.78 -19.25 -31.95
N LEU A 6 24.23 -20.46 -31.88
CA LEU A 6 23.13 -20.91 -32.73
C LEU A 6 21.94 -21.34 -31.87
N SER A 7 20.75 -20.89 -32.24
CA SER A 7 19.46 -21.34 -31.71
C SER A 7 18.74 -22.17 -32.78
N SER A 8 18.12 -23.28 -32.37
CA SER A 8 17.28 -24.10 -33.23
C SER A 8 15.81 -23.87 -32.96
N GLY A 9 14.99 -23.79 -33.99
CA GLY A 9 13.54 -23.55 -33.87
C GLY A 9 12.85 -23.50 -35.21
N PHE A 10 11.60 -23.08 -35.24
CA PHE A 10 10.84 -22.81 -36.46
C PHE A 10 10.71 -21.29 -36.62
N PHE A 11 11.54 -20.70 -37.48
CA PHE A 11 11.65 -19.23 -37.59
C PHE A 11 11.00 -18.67 -38.85
N LEU A 12 10.79 -19.49 -39.89
CA LEU A 12 10.15 -19.05 -41.11
C LEU A 12 8.67 -19.44 -41.15
N PRO A 13 7.78 -18.54 -41.65
CA PRO A 13 6.40 -18.91 -41.87
C PRO A 13 6.37 -20.03 -42.95
N HIS A 14 5.75 -21.16 -42.63
CA HIS A 14 5.55 -22.23 -43.60
C HIS A 14 4.71 -21.70 -44.75
N SER A 15 5.29 -21.58 -45.92
CA SER A 15 4.53 -21.20 -47.11
C SER A 15 3.57 -22.34 -47.47
N SER A 16 2.27 -22.06 -47.39
CA SER A 16 1.18 -22.97 -47.73
C SER A 16 1.16 -23.36 -49.23
N ALA A 17 2.19 -23.01 -50.01
CA ALA A 17 2.26 -23.22 -51.45
C ALA A 17 2.86 -24.55 -51.87
N THR A 18 3.56 -25.28 -50.99
CA THR A 18 4.09 -26.61 -51.27
C THR A 18 3.80 -27.52 -50.09
N GLY A 19 2.82 -28.38 -50.22
CA GLY A 19 2.21 -29.24 -49.20
C GLY A 19 3.09 -30.30 -48.55
N ALA A 20 4.32 -29.98 -48.17
CA ALA A 20 5.17 -30.79 -47.31
C ALA A 20 5.56 -29.94 -46.09
N ALA A 21 4.95 -30.20 -44.94
CA ALA A 21 5.46 -29.75 -43.68
C ALA A 21 6.84 -30.37 -43.47
N SER A 22 7.93 -29.62 -43.70
CA SER A 22 9.24 -30.05 -43.27
C SER A 22 9.31 -29.93 -41.75
N ASP A 23 9.37 -31.04 -41.07
CA ASP A 23 9.59 -31.15 -39.62
C ASP A 23 11.06 -30.85 -39.27
N GLU A 24 11.81 -30.22 -40.21
CA GLU A 24 13.21 -29.86 -40.05
C GLU A 24 13.34 -28.58 -39.22
N ARG A 25 14.01 -28.68 -38.08
CA ARG A 25 14.39 -27.53 -37.25
C ARG A 25 15.34 -26.63 -38.02
N GLU A 26 15.01 -25.36 -38.05
CA GLU A 26 15.84 -24.30 -38.61
C GLU A 26 16.88 -23.85 -37.61
N TRP A 27 17.98 -23.31 -38.09
CA TRP A 27 19.06 -22.79 -37.26
C TRP A 27 19.27 -21.32 -37.56
N CYS A 28 19.30 -20.50 -36.52
CA CYS A 28 19.55 -19.08 -36.64
C CYS A 28 20.67 -18.64 -35.67
N ASP A 29 21.51 -17.74 -36.14
CA ASP A 29 22.51 -17.11 -35.30
C ASP A 29 21.81 -16.31 -34.17
N THR A 30 22.24 -16.54 -32.94
CA THR A 30 21.63 -15.94 -31.74
C THR A 30 21.65 -14.40 -31.80
N GLU A 31 22.70 -13.80 -32.37
CA GLU A 31 22.80 -12.34 -32.52
C GLU A 31 21.84 -11.84 -33.62
N VAL A 32 21.64 -12.58 -34.69
CA VAL A 32 20.62 -12.23 -35.71
C VAL A 32 19.23 -12.32 -35.13
N MET A 33 18.92 -13.37 -34.36
CA MET A 33 17.65 -13.48 -33.64
C MET A 33 17.45 -12.33 -32.69
N ARG A 34 18.46 -11.94 -31.92
CA ARG A 34 18.42 -10.79 -31.02
C ARG A 34 18.12 -9.50 -31.78
N ARG A 35 18.78 -9.26 -32.92
CA ARG A 35 18.56 -8.08 -33.77
C ARG A 35 17.16 -8.05 -34.37
N LEU A 36 16.67 -9.19 -34.88
CA LEU A 36 15.29 -9.28 -35.40
C LEU A 36 14.27 -8.98 -34.30
N ARG A 37 14.45 -9.56 -33.12
CA ARG A 37 13.59 -9.31 -31.97
C ARG A 37 13.62 -7.82 -31.57
N MET A 38 14.80 -7.19 -31.51
CA MET A 38 14.94 -5.77 -31.24
C MET A 38 14.23 -4.89 -32.28
N ARG A 39 14.29 -5.23 -33.56
CA ARG A 39 13.58 -4.55 -34.64
C ARG A 39 12.07 -4.72 -34.53
N SER A 40 11.61 -5.94 -34.26
CA SER A 40 10.20 -6.25 -34.05
C SER A 40 9.63 -5.46 -32.84
N LEU A 41 10.35 -5.47 -31.72
CA LEU A 41 10.00 -4.69 -30.55
C LEU A 41 9.99 -3.18 -30.83
N ALA A 42 10.94 -2.67 -31.61
CA ALA A 42 10.98 -1.27 -32.01
C ALA A 42 9.77 -0.88 -32.88
N ALA A 43 9.40 -1.74 -33.84
CA ALA A 43 8.19 -1.53 -34.67
C ALA A 43 6.92 -1.54 -33.82
N LEU A 44 6.79 -2.50 -32.89
CA LEU A 44 5.64 -2.60 -31.98
C LEU A 44 5.53 -1.40 -31.00
N ARG A 45 6.65 -0.79 -30.61
CA ARG A 45 6.66 0.42 -29.80
C ARG A 45 6.05 1.62 -30.51
N GLY A 46 6.24 1.73 -31.84
CA GLY A 46 5.68 2.80 -32.67
C GLY A 46 4.17 2.70 -32.93
N THR A 47 3.55 1.54 -32.64
CA THR A 47 2.12 1.31 -32.89
C THR A 47 1.25 1.59 -31.68
N VAL A 48 1.82 1.91 -30.51
CA VAL A 48 1.06 2.20 -29.29
C VAL A 48 0.67 3.68 -29.27
N GLU A 49 -0.59 3.99 -29.52
CA GLU A 49 -1.15 5.30 -29.26
C GLU A 49 -1.25 5.54 -27.76
N PRO A 50 -0.60 6.58 -27.22
CA PRO A 50 -0.59 6.83 -25.78
C PRO A 50 -1.94 7.32 -25.29
N VAL A 51 -2.27 7.04 -24.03
CA VAL A 51 -3.48 7.53 -23.38
C VAL A 51 -3.18 8.78 -22.55
N SER A 52 -4.22 9.57 -22.25
CA SER A 52 -4.08 10.73 -21.38
C SER A 52 -3.73 10.36 -19.93
N PRO A 53 -3.12 11.26 -19.15
CA PRO A 53 -2.88 11.06 -17.72
C PRO A 53 -4.13 10.73 -16.93
N GLU A 54 -5.27 11.34 -17.28
CA GLU A 54 -6.57 11.12 -16.63
C GLU A 54 -7.10 9.71 -16.93
N ALA A 55 -6.89 9.18 -18.13
CA ALA A 55 -7.21 7.80 -18.47
C ALA A 55 -6.43 6.81 -17.59
N PHE A 56 -5.14 7.06 -17.38
CA PHE A 56 -4.34 6.27 -16.46
C PHE A 56 -4.82 6.40 -15.01
N ALA A 57 -5.23 7.59 -14.60
CA ALA A 57 -5.76 7.82 -13.25
C ALA A 57 -7.14 7.18 -13.03
N ARG A 58 -7.93 6.91 -14.07
CA ARG A 58 -9.13 6.06 -14.02
C ARG A 58 -8.78 4.57 -14.00
N PHE A 59 -7.79 4.18 -14.79
CA PHE A 59 -7.36 2.79 -14.91
C PHE A 59 -6.79 2.24 -13.59
N LEU A 60 -5.90 2.99 -12.93
CA LEU A 60 -5.14 2.48 -11.79
C LEU A 60 -5.99 2.04 -10.59
N PRO A 61 -7.04 2.77 -10.15
CA PRO A 61 -7.97 2.29 -9.14
C PRO A 61 -8.71 1.01 -9.57
N SER A 62 -9.12 0.92 -10.83
CA SER A 62 -9.75 -0.29 -11.39
C SER A 62 -8.79 -1.46 -11.46
N TRP A 63 -7.51 -1.22 -11.76
CA TRP A 63 -6.45 -2.20 -11.76
C TRP A 63 -6.20 -2.77 -10.36
N GLN A 64 -6.34 -1.94 -9.33
CA GLN A 64 -6.17 -2.31 -7.92
C GLN A 64 -7.50 -2.63 -7.20
N HIS A 65 -8.49 -3.12 -7.92
CA HIS A 65 -9.76 -3.65 -7.40
C HIS A 65 -10.65 -2.64 -6.64
N ILE A 66 -10.48 -1.32 -6.82
CA ILE A 66 -11.31 -0.33 -6.12
C ILE A 66 -12.70 -0.21 -6.76
N ASP A 67 -12.80 -0.22 -8.10
CA ASP A 67 -14.08 -0.16 -8.81
C ASP A 67 -14.89 -1.46 -8.71
N ARG A 68 -14.18 -2.57 -8.54
CA ARG A 68 -14.76 -3.92 -8.40
C ARG A 68 -14.09 -4.61 -7.22
N PRO A 69 -14.49 -4.29 -6.00
CA PRO A 69 -13.88 -4.86 -4.81
C PRO A 69 -14.00 -6.39 -4.79
N LEU A 70 -12.95 -7.00 -4.26
CA LEU A 70 -12.91 -8.42 -3.95
C LEU A 70 -13.77 -8.71 -2.71
N GLU A 71 -13.91 -9.98 -2.35
CA GLU A 71 -14.67 -10.42 -1.19
C GLU A 71 -13.87 -11.45 -0.38
N GLY A 72 -14.16 -11.51 0.91
CA GLY A 72 -13.64 -12.52 1.82
C GLY A 72 -12.15 -12.41 2.12
N ILE A 73 -11.65 -13.43 2.82
CA ILE A 73 -10.26 -13.51 3.27
C ILE A 73 -9.27 -13.63 2.09
N ASP A 74 -9.65 -14.37 1.04
CA ASP A 74 -8.86 -14.51 -0.18
C ASP A 74 -8.71 -13.17 -0.89
N GLY A 75 -9.76 -12.33 -0.84
CA GLY A 75 -9.69 -10.96 -1.33
C GLY A 75 -8.67 -10.12 -0.56
N VAL A 76 -8.59 -10.27 0.77
CA VAL A 76 -7.57 -9.59 1.58
C VAL A 76 -6.18 -10.08 1.22
N ALA A 77 -5.97 -11.40 1.06
CA ALA A 77 -4.70 -11.99 0.67
C ALA A 77 -4.24 -11.46 -0.70
N THR A 78 -5.14 -11.43 -1.69
CA THR A 78 -4.87 -10.90 -3.05
C THR A 78 -4.45 -9.42 -3.02
N VAL A 79 -5.12 -8.60 -2.19
CA VAL A 79 -4.73 -7.19 -2.03
C VAL A 79 -3.36 -7.06 -1.39
N ILE A 80 -3.06 -7.88 -0.38
CA ILE A 80 -1.74 -7.89 0.28
C ILE A 80 -0.66 -8.35 -0.70
N GLU A 81 -0.90 -9.36 -1.52
CA GLU A 81 0.01 -9.81 -2.57
C GLU A 81 0.35 -8.66 -3.54
N GLN A 82 -0.68 -7.98 -4.07
CA GLN A 82 -0.50 -6.86 -5.00
C GLN A 82 0.26 -5.68 -4.37
N LEU A 83 0.07 -5.43 -3.08
CA LEU A 83 0.68 -4.33 -2.33
C LEU A 83 1.89 -4.79 -1.48
N ALA A 84 2.39 -6.02 -1.67
CA ALA A 84 3.46 -6.58 -0.86
C ALA A 84 4.70 -5.70 -0.82
N GLY A 85 5.22 -5.48 0.38
CA GLY A 85 6.43 -4.69 0.63
C GLY A 85 6.27 -3.17 0.52
N VAL A 86 5.07 -2.64 0.20
CA VAL A 86 4.85 -1.19 0.14
C VAL A 86 4.59 -0.62 1.52
N PRO A 87 5.41 0.32 2.01
CA PRO A 87 5.13 1.00 3.26
C PRO A 87 3.94 1.95 3.10
N ILE A 88 2.88 1.69 3.85
CA ILE A 88 1.69 2.54 3.93
C ILE A 88 1.48 2.91 5.40
N PRO A 89 0.99 4.12 5.74
CA PRO A 89 0.68 4.45 7.13
C PRO A 89 -0.26 3.42 7.75
N ALA A 90 0.08 2.93 8.94
CA ALA A 90 -0.71 1.91 9.64
C ALA A 90 -2.18 2.34 9.79
N SER A 91 -2.41 3.63 10.05
CA SER A 91 -3.75 4.22 10.15
C SER A 91 -4.55 4.15 8.83
N ALA A 92 -3.90 4.04 7.67
CA ALA A 92 -4.57 3.99 6.38
C ALA A 92 -4.98 2.56 5.97
N TRP A 93 -4.27 1.54 6.42
CA TRP A 93 -4.51 0.15 5.99
C TRP A 93 -5.95 -0.30 6.18
N GLU A 94 -6.47 -0.22 7.39
CA GLU A 94 -7.81 -0.70 7.72
C GLU A 94 -8.90 0.37 7.61
N SER A 95 -8.51 1.64 7.44
CA SER A 95 -9.47 2.72 7.26
C SER A 95 -9.77 3.02 5.79
N LEU A 96 -8.79 2.91 4.90
CA LEU A 96 -8.91 3.31 3.50
C LEU A 96 -8.48 2.21 2.52
N ILE A 97 -7.34 1.54 2.74
CA ILE A 97 -6.73 0.64 1.75
C ILE A 97 -7.52 -0.65 1.57
N LEU A 98 -7.60 -1.49 2.61
CA LEU A 98 -8.30 -2.77 2.56
C LEU A 98 -9.80 -2.60 2.32
N PRO A 99 -10.52 -1.72 3.04
CA PRO A 99 -11.94 -1.57 2.82
C PRO A 99 -12.33 -0.96 1.46
N SER A 100 -11.43 -0.31 0.73
CA SER A 100 -11.72 0.15 -0.63
C SER A 100 -11.61 -0.96 -1.68
N ARG A 101 -10.87 -2.03 -1.36
CA ARG A 101 -10.56 -3.15 -2.28
C ARG A 101 -11.27 -4.45 -1.93
N VAL A 102 -11.79 -4.57 -0.70
CA VAL A 102 -12.53 -5.75 -0.22
C VAL A 102 -13.86 -5.27 0.34
N ALA A 103 -14.97 -5.66 -0.30
CA ALA A 103 -16.30 -5.11 -0.03
C ALA A 103 -16.80 -5.40 1.40
N ASP A 104 -16.53 -6.59 1.89
CA ASP A 104 -16.92 -7.11 3.20
C ASP A 104 -15.80 -7.08 4.24
N TYR A 105 -14.75 -6.27 4.00
CA TYR A 105 -13.58 -6.23 4.87
C TYR A 105 -13.95 -6.08 6.35
N ALA A 106 -13.43 -6.99 7.14
CA ALA A 106 -13.47 -6.94 8.61
C ALA A 106 -12.07 -7.17 9.18
N PRO A 107 -11.68 -6.48 10.28
CA PRO A 107 -10.36 -6.65 10.91
C PRO A 107 -10.00 -8.10 11.26
N ALA A 108 -11.01 -8.95 11.52
CA ALA A 108 -10.81 -10.36 11.81
C ALA A 108 -10.18 -11.13 10.63
N MET A 109 -10.44 -10.74 9.38
CA MET A 109 -9.86 -11.36 8.19
C MET A 109 -8.34 -11.18 8.15
N LEU A 110 -7.86 -9.96 8.46
CA LEU A 110 -6.43 -9.68 8.54
C LEU A 110 -5.79 -10.39 9.74
N ASP A 111 -6.47 -10.43 10.89
CA ASP A 111 -5.99 -11.14 12.07
C ASP A 111 -5.91 -12.66 11.82
N GLU A 112 -6.81 -13.23 11.05
CA GLU A 112 -6.78 -14.65 10.66
C GLU A 112 -5.55 -14.95 9.78
N LEU A 113 -5.30 -14.16 8.72
CA LEU A 113 -4.13 -14.33 7.85
C LEU A 113 -2.80 -14.14 8.59
N THR A 114 -2.76 -13.23 9.56
CA THR A 114 -1.54 -13.05 10.36
C THR A 114 -1.38 -14.13 11.41
N ALA A 115 -2.46 -14.64 12.01
CA ALA A 115 -2.43 -15.70 13.01
C ALA A 115 -2.06 -17.07 12.41
N THR A 116 -2.48 -17.36 11.18
CA THR A 116 -2.08 -18.57 10.43
C THR A 116 -0.62 -18.48 9.98
N GLY A 117 -0.05 -17.28 9.95
CA GLY A 117 1.30 -17.02 9.46
C GLY A 117 1.40 -16.95 7.93
N GLU A 118 0.29 -16.87 7.21
CA GLU A 118 0.28 -16.65 5.76
C GLU A 118 0.71 -15.23 5.39
N VAL A 119 0.40 -14.27 6.27
CA VAL A 119 0.76 -12.86 6.11
C VAL A 119 1.61 -12.40 7.30
N LEU A 120 2.68 -11.71 6.99
CA LEU A 120 3.53 -11.00 7.96
C LEU A 120 3.39 -9.49 7.74
N TRP A 121 3.57 -8.71 8.81
CA TRP A 121 3.71 -7.27 8.68
C TRP A 121 5.07 -6.81 9.22
N SER A 122 5.63 -5.79 8.62
CA SER A 122 6.86 -5.14 9.05
C SER A 122 6.67 -3.64 9.22
N GLY A 123 7.33 -3.06 10.21
CA GLY A 123 7.45 -1.60 10.29
C GLY A 123 8.52 -1.08 9.35
N ALA A 124 8.36 0.16 8.91
CA ALA A 124 9.28 0.90 8.06
C ALA A 124 9.40 2.36 8.53
N GLY A 125 9.57 2.52 9.83
CA GLY A 125 9.71 3.82 10.49
C GLY A 125 8.46 4.28 11.22
N SER A 126 8.66 5.06 12.29
CA SER A 126 7.60 5.67 13.09
C SER A 126 7.12 6.98 12.48
N LEU A 127 5.86 7.33 12.75
CA LEU A 127 5.23 8.59 12.36
C LEU A 127 4.72 9.35 13.60
N PRO A 128 4.61 10.68 13.54
CA PRO A 128 4.01 11.45 14.63
C PRO A 128 2.59 11.01 14.96
N GLY A 129 2.23 11.00 16.25
CA GLY A 129 0.87 10.68 16.70
C GLY A 129 0.59 9.19 16.86
N ARG A 130 1.58 8.40 17.25
CA ARG A 130 1.49 6.96 17.48
C ARG A 130 1.16 6.15 16.23
N ASP A 131 1.49 6.65 15.06
CA ASP A 131 1.37 5.98 13.76
C ASP A 131 2.75 5.51 13.29
N GLY A 132 2.81 4.72 12.24
CA GLY A 132 4.04 4.27 11.61
C GLY A 132 3.80 3.77 10.20
N TRP A 133 4.86 3.60 9.44
CA TRP A 133 4.82 2.95 8.16
C TRP A 133 4.79 1.44 8.36
N VAL A 134 3.86 0.77 7.72
CA VAL A 134 3.70 -0.70 7.76
C VAL A 134 3.61 -1.24 6.35
N ALA A 135 4.37 -2.29 6.08
CA ALA A 135 4.24 -3.11 4.89
C ALA A 135 3.74 -4.51 5.27
N PHE A 136 2.91 -5.10 4.41
CA PHE A 136 2.51 -6.50 4.50
C PHE A 136 3.27 -7.35 3.50
N HIS A 137 3.44 -8.62 3.82
CA HIS A 137 4.20 -9.59 3.02
C HIS A 137 3.48 -10.93 3.07
N LEU A 138 3.42 -11.65 1.94
CA LEU A 138 3.14 -13.08 1.98
C LEU A 138 4.34 -13.81 2.58
N ALA A 139 4.11 -14.74 3.48
CA ALA A 139 5.18 -15.38 4.27
C ALA A 139 6.18 -16.14 3.40
N ASP A 140 5.73 -16.80 2.34
CA ASP A 140 6.55 -17.54 1.39
C ASP A 140 7.44 -16.63 0.52
N ALA A 141 7.00 -15.40 0.26
CA ALA A 141 7.72 -14.38 -0.50
C ALA A 141 8.38 -13.31 0.37
N ALA A 142 8.26 -13.40 1.71
CA ALA A 142 8.70 -12.35 2.63
C ALA A 142 10.20 -12.01 2.46
N GLY A 143 11.06 -13.00 2.27
CA GLY A 143 12.48 -12.77 2.04
C GLY A 143 12.78 -11.88 0.82
N LEU A 144 11.91 -11.90 -0.20
CA LEU A 144 12.07 -11.09 -1.41
C LEU A 144 11.55 -9.66 -1.25
N THR A 145 10.59 -9.45 -0.35
CA THR A 145 9.85 -8.18 -0.20
C THR A 145 10.19 -7.38 1.05
N LEU A 146 10.79 -8.04 2.08
CA LEU A 146 11.24 -7.36 3.28
C LEU A 146 12.38 -6.39 2.99
N ALA A 147 12.28 -5.20 3.56
CA ALA A 147 13.41 -4.27 3.62
C ALA A 147 14.43 -4.76 4.67
N GLU A 148 15.70 -4.36 4.49
CA GLU A 148 16.69 -4.55 5.55
C GLU A 148 16.35 -3.63 6.71
N PRO A 149 16.46 -4.10 7.98
CA PRO A 149 16.18 -3.29 9.15
C PRO A 149 17.06 -2.04 9.19
N GLU A 150 16.47 -0.90 9.54
CA GLU A 150 17.21 0.36 9.67
C GLU A 150 17.92 0.47 11.03
N GLY A 151 19.13 1.00 11.01
CA GLY A 151 19.93 1.31 12.20
C GLY A 151 20.50 0.09 12.91
N ASP A 152 21.42 0.34 13.83
CA ASP A 152 22.03 -0.67 14.68
C ASP A 152 21.34 -0.72 16.04
N VAL A 153 21.28 -1.91 16.63
CA VAL A 153 20.80 -2.08 18.00
C VAL A 153 22.03 -2.07 18.92
N ALA A 154 22.04 -1.13 19.87
CA ALA A 154 23.16 -0.98 20.80
C ALA A 154 23.33 -2.26 21.62
N GLU A 155 24.57 -2.75 21.73
CA GLU A 155 24.91 -3.92 22.52
C GLU A 155 24.52 -3.72 23.99
N GLY A 156 23.92 -4.73 24.61
CA GLY A 156 23.45 -4.66 26.00
C GLY A 156 22.18 -3.84 26.23
N SER A 157 21.62 -3.18 25.19
CA SER A 157 20.33 -2.49 25.29
C SER A 157 19.18 -3.44 25.55
N LEU A 158 18.04 -2.91 25.98
CA LEU A 158 16.82 -3.69 26.17
C LEU A 158 16.33 -4.29 24.85
N GLU A 159 16.49 -3.57 23.75
CA GLU A 159 16.22 -4.05 22.39
C GLU A 159 17.08 -5.28 22.05
N ALA A 160 18.39 -5.25 22.35
CA ALA A 160 19.29 -6.38 22.12
C ALA A 160 18.90 -7.60 22.97
N GLN A 161 18.51 -7.38 24.23
CA GLN A 161 18.03 -8.44 25.11
C GLN A 161 16.73 -9.07 24.62
N LEU A 162 15.79 -8.25 24.11
CA LEU A 162 14.54 -8.72 23.51
C LEU A 162 14.79 -9.52 22.23
N LEU A 163 15.70 -9.07 21.36
CA LEU A 163 16.08 -9.81 20.15
C LEU A 163 16.72 -11.16 20.51
N ALA A 164 17.59 -11.19 21.50
CA ALA A 164 18.18 -12.43 21.99
C ALA A 164 17.12 -13.39 22.58
N ALA A 165 16.16 -12.85 23.36
CA ALA A 165 15.03 -13.63 23.89
C ALA A 165 14.15 -14.22 22.79
N LEU A 166 13.99 -13.51 21.65
CA LEU A 166 13.25 -13.98 20.50
C LEU A 166 14.04 -14.97 19.62
N GLY A 167 15.29 -15.30 19.96
CA GLY A 167 16.14 -16.24 19.23
C GLY A 167 17.05 -15.58 18.19
N GLY A 168 17.20 -14.27 18.24
CA GLY A 168 18.08 -13.48 17.36
C GLY A 168 19.53 -13.49 17.80
N SER A 169 20.17 -14.65 17.94
CA SER A 169 21.62 -14.72 18.13
C SER A 169 22.32 -14.48 16.79
N ALA A 170 23.24 -13.52 16.77
CA ALA A 170 24.06 -13.21 15.59
C ALA A 170 24.98 -14.35 15.14
N ASP A 171 25.18 -15.35 15.99
CA ASP A 171 26.11 -16.47 15.83
C ASP A 171 25.42 -17.81 15.52
N SER A 172 24.42 -17.86 14.67
CA SER A 172 23.97 -19.16 14.15
C SER A 172 24.95 -19.65 13.08
N PRO A 173 25.65 -20.79 13.31
CA PRO A 173 26.69 -21.29 12.40
C PRO A 173 26.21 -21.59 10.98
N ASP A 174 24.90 -21.71 10.78
CA ASP A 174 24.30 -22.19 9.53
C ASP A 174 23.81 -21.07 8.61
N GLY A 175 23.97 -19.78 8.98
CA GLY A 175 23.51 -18.65 8.18
C GLY A 175 21.99 -18.63 7.91
N ARG A 176 21.28 -19.63 8.39
CA ARG A 176 19.81 -19.68 8.47
C ARG A 176 19.44 -19.19 9.85
N GLY A 177 19.08 -17.90 9.95
CA GLY A 177 18.58 -17.36 11.21
C GLY A 177 17.57 -18.35 11.79
N SER A 178 17.84 -18.84 13.00
CA SER A 178 16.88 -19.66 13.74
C SER A 178 15.57 -18.88 13.73
N LEU A 179 14.49 -19.48 13.23
CA LEU A 179 13.15 -18.96 13.43
C LEU A 179 12.93 -18.96 14.94
N GLY A 180 13.15 -17.80 15.56
CA GLY A 180 13.02 -17.63 17.01
C GLY A 180 11.59 -17.94 17.42
N GLY A 181 11.38 -18.18 18.72
CA GLY A 181 10.07 -18.41 19.28
C GLY A 181 9.15 -17.20 19.14
N ALA A 182 7.85 -17.46 19.14
CA ALA A 182 6.82 -16.43 19.23
C ALA A 182 6.35 -16.32 20.68
N TYR A 183 6.49 -15.15 21.31
CA TYR A 183 6.24 -14.93 22.73
C TYR A 183 5.22 -13.83 22.97
N PHE A 184 4.37 -14.01 23.96
CA PHE A 184 3.58 -12.89 24.47
C PHE A 184 4.48 -11.87 25.16
N ALA A 185 4.11 -10.59 25.06
CA ALA A 185 4.89 -9.52 25.69
C ALA A 185 5.16 -9.76 27.20
N SER A 186 4.23 -10.42 27.89
CA SER A 186 4.41 -10.82 29.30
C SER A 186 5.51 -11.84 29.54
N GLN A 187 5.71 -12.75 28.58
CA GLN A 187 6.80 -13.72 28.66
C GLN A 187 8.13 -13.02 28.40
N LEU A 188 8.19 -12.15 27.41
CA LEU A 188 9.37 -11.32 27.13
C LEU A 188 9.75 -10.45 28.33
N LEU A 189 8.77 -9.81 28.97
CA LEU A 189 8.98 -9.03 30.19
C LEU A 189 9.63 -9.89 31.29
N ALA A 190 9.16 -11.13 31.51
CA ALA A 190 9.69 -12.03 32.47
C ALA A 190 11.12 -12.53 32.13
N ILE A 191 11.39 -12.78 30.85
CA ILE A 191 12.68 -13.25 30.34
C ILE A 191 13.77 -12.18 30.52
N VAL A 192 13.48 -10.93 30.10
CA VAL A 192 14.46 -9.84 30.20
C VAL A 192 14.58 -9.27 31.63
N GLY A 193 13.66 -9.63 32.53
CA GLY A 193 13.72 -9.18 33.93
C GLY A 193 13.63 -7.67 34.12
N ALA A 194 13.06 -6.95 33.16
CA ALA A 194 12.99 -5.50 33.22
C ALA A 194 12.00 -5.04 34.31
N PRO A 195 12.39 -4.08 35.16
CA PRO A 195 11.55 -3.61 36.25
C PRO A 195 10.36 -2.72 35.76
N ASN A 196 10.45 -2.20 34.54
CA ASN A 196 9.47 -1.25 34.00
C ASN A 196 8.83 -1.79 32.71
N GLU A 197 7.54 -2.14 32.79
CA GLU A 197 6.76 -2.61 31.65
C GLU A 197 6.71 -1.58 30.50
N GLN A 198 6.69 -0.29 30.80
CA GLN A 198 6.61 0.77 29.78
C GLN A 198 7.89 0.85 28.92
N GLU A 199 9.05 0.55 29.51
CA GLU A 199 10.32 0.49 28.77
C GLU A 199 10.33 -0.69 27.78
N VAL A 200 9.82 -1.85 28.22
CA VAL A 200 9.69 -3.02 27.34
C VAL A 200 8.72 -2.75 26.21
N ILE A 201 7.58 -2.09 26.48
CA ILE A 201 6.64 -1.68 25.45
C ILE A 201 7.31 -0.74 24.43
N ALA A 202 8.05 0.26 24.91
CA ALA A 202 8.76 1.19 24.04
C ALA A 202 9.83 0.48 23.18
N ALA A 203 10.59 -0.43 23.77
CA ALA A 203 11.60 -1.21 23.06
C ALA A 203 10.99 -2.16 22.01
N LEU A 204 9.88 -2.84 22.32
CA LEU A 204 9.15 -3.67 21.34
C LEU A 204 8.68 -2.84 20.16
N TRP A 205 8.08 -1.68 20.41
CA TRP A 205 7.64 -0.80 19.30
C TRP A 205 8.83 -0.19 18.55
N SER A 206 9.95 0.11 19.24
CA SER A 206 11.19 0.54 18.56
C SER A 206 11.66 -0.51 17.57
N LEU A 207 11.75 -1.77 17.99
CA LEU A 207 12.14 -2.91 17.15
C LEU A 207 11.13 -3.18 16.02
N ALA A 208 9.83 -3.06 16.31
CA ALA A 208 8.78 -3.25 15.32
C ALA A 208 8.88 -2.19 14.21
N TRP A 209 9.05 -0.91 14.56
CA TRP A 209 9.20 0.18 13.59
C TRP A 209 10.51 0.12 12.80
N GLN A 210 11.55 -0.54 13.33
CA GLN A 210 12.79 -0.83 12.61
C GLN A 210 12.67 -2.02 11.64
N GLY A 211 11.53 -2.71 11.61
CA GLY A 211 11.35 -3.90 10.76
C GLY A 211 12.11 -5.14 11.24
N ARG A 212 12.37 -5.28 12.55
CA ARG A 212 13.10 -6.43 13.13
C ARG A 212 12.17 -7.50 13.66
N ILE A 213 11.03 -7.11 14.20
CA ILE A 213 10.04 -8.01 14.78
C ILE A 213 8.64 -7.76 14.21
N THR A 214 7.81 -8.76 14.30
CA THR A 214 6.39 -8.73 13.91
C THR A 214 5.52 -9.27 15.04
N ASN A 215 4.20 -9.25 14.83
CA ASN A 215 3.22 -9.83 15.72
C ASN A 215 2.23 -10.69 14.94
N ASP A 216 1.72 -11.77 15.52
CA ASP A 216 0.76 -12.69 14.92
C ASP A 216 -0.67 -12.13 14.82
N THR A 217 -0.85 -10.84 15.08
CA THR A 217 -2.10 -10.12 14.88
C THR A 217 -1.83 -8.63 14.63
N PHE A 218 -2.74 -7.95 13.96
CA PHE A 218 -2.66 -6.49 13.78
C PHE A 218 -3.30 -5.71 14.94
N ALA A 219 -3.88 -6.39 15.92
CA ALA A 219 -4.54 -5.80 17.09
C ALA A 219 -3.65 -4.83 17.90
N PRO A 220 -2.34 -5.11 18.15
CA PRO A 220 -1.47 -4.16 18.84
C PRO A 220 -1.32 -2.83 18.10
N VAL A 221 -1.21 -2.86 16.77
CA VAL A 221 -1.13 -1.66 15.93
C VAL A 221 -2.42 -0.84 16.03
N ARG A 222 -3.60 -1.49 15.95
CA ARG A 222 -4.91 -0.84 16.15
C ARG A 222 -5.03 -0.18 17.52
N ALA A 223 -4.57 -0.87 18.54
CA ALA A 223 -4.58 -0.35 19.90
C ALA A 223 -3.67 0.88 20.05
N LEU A 224 -2.49 0.85 19.43
CA LEU A 224 -1.56 1.97 19.41
C LEU A 224 -2.17 3.19 18.72
N LEU A 225 -2.87 3.00 17.60
CA LEU A 225 -3.58 4.04 16.86
C LEU A 225 -4.79 4.61 17.60
N GLY A 226 -5.20 4.01 18.72
CA GLY A 226 -6.38 4.41 19.47
C GLY A 226 -7.70 3.91 18.90
N ALA A 227 -7.68 3.16 17.78
CA ALA A 227 -8.86 2.54 17.19
C ALA A 227 -9.32 1.28 17.95
N GLY A 228 -8.43 0.66 18.72
CA GLY A 228 -8.70 -0.56 19.50
C GLY A 228 -9.72 -0.40 20.63
N GLY A 229 -10.01 0.83 21.06
CA GLY A 229 -11.00 1.12 22.09
C GLY A 229 -12.45 1.14 21.61
N GLN A 230 -12.68 1.23 20.29
CA GLN A 230 -14.04 1.31 19.74
C GLN A 230 -14.52 0.01 19.10
N ALA A 231 -13.64 -0.79 18.50
CA ALA A 231 -14.02 -2.03 17.81
C ALA A 231 -14.55 -3.14 18.76
N HIS A 232 -14.18 -3.11 20.06
CA HIS A 232 -14.60 -4.10 21.06
C HIS A 232 -15.20 -3.50 22.32
N ARG A 233 -15.65 -2.26 22.31
CA ARG A 233 -16.58 -1.80 23.34
C ARG A 233 -17.95 -2.38 23.04
N VAL A 234 -18.09 -3.68 23.20
CA VAL A 234 -19.36 -4.24 23.66
C VAL A 234 -19.63 -3.55 24.98
N VAL A 235 -20.48 -2.54 24.94
CA VAL A 235 -21.10 -2.01 26.15
C VAL A 235 -21.89 -3.18 26.69
N ARG A 236 -21.28 -3.98 27.56
CA ARG A 236 -22.00 -4.83 28.46
C ARG A 236 -22.87 -3.85 29.27
N ARG A 237 -24.09 -3.64 28.80
CA ARG A 237 -25.15 -3.16 29.66
C ARG A 237 -25.23 -4.17 30.80
N THR A 238 -24.54 -3.90 31.88
CA THR A 238 -24.79 -4.54 33.15
C THR A 238 -26.25 -4.33 33.42
N PRO A 239 -27.10 -5.38 33.52
CA PRO A 239 -28.46 -5.20 34.00
C PRO A 239 -28.32 -4.48 35.34
N ARG A 240 -29.02 -3.38 35.53
CA ARG A 240 -29.16 -2.78 36.86
C ARG A 240 -29.80 -3.84 37.75
N SER A 241 -28.97 -4.64 38.42
CA SER A 241 -29.46 -5.48 39.50
C SER A 241 -29.93 -4.56 40.61
N ARG A 242 -31.23 -4.67 40.92
CA ARG A 242 -31.77 -4.07 42.12
C ARG A 242 -30.87 -4.44 43.28
N LEU A 243 -30.40 -3.42 44.00
CA LEU A 243 -29.69 -3.56 45.25
C LEU A 243 -30.53 -4.45 46.21
N VAL A 244 -30.11 -5.67 46.39
CA VAL A 244 -30.42 -6.45 47.56
C VAL A 244 -29.36 -6.11 48.60
N ARG A 245 -29.81 -5.44 49.63
CA ARG A 245 -29.05 -4.99 50.80
C ARG A 245 -28.58 -6.23 51.57
N GLY A 246 -27.25 -6.39 51.72
CA GLY A 246 -26.66 -7.26 52.74
C GLY A 246 -26.17 -8.59 52.20
N GLN A 247 -24.90 -8.62 51.85
CA GLN A 247 -23.92 -9.65 52.23
C GLN A 247 -22.58 -9.28 51.58
N SER A 248 -21.58 -9.03 52.38
CA SER A 248 -20.20 -8.88 51.96
C SER A 248 -19.72 -10.24 51.51
N LEU A 249 -19.67 -10.47 50.19
CA LEU A 249 -18.97 -11.61 49.62
C LEU A 249 -17.53 -11.20 49.32
N GLY A 250 -16.65 -12.03 49.79
CA GLY A 250 -15.21 -11.94 49.87
C GLY A 250 -14.54 -11.28 48.68
N ARG A 251 -13.46 -10.56 49.01
CA ARG A 251 -12.44 -10.06 48.10
C ARG A 251 -12.03 -11.20 47.16
N THR A 252 -12.51 -11.16 45.94
CA THR A 252 -11.96 -11.93 44.86
C THR A 252 -10.55 -11.40 44.60
N ARG A 253 -9.62 -12.32 44.70
CA ARG A 253 -8.19 -12.18 44.44
C ARG A 253 -7.92 -11.37 43.18
N ASP A 254 -6.97 -10.48 43.31
CA ASP A 254 -6.10 -9.88 42.32
C ASP A 254 -6.46 -10.18 40.85
N ALA A 255 -7.42 -9.46 40.32
CA ALA A 255 -7.46 -9.23 38.89
C ALA A 255 -6.28 -8.29 38.59
N SER A 256 -5.19 -8.82 38.08
CA SER A 256 -4.12 -8.00 37.49
C SER A 256 -4.75 -6.93 36.61
N PRO A 257 -4.31 -5.68 36.67
CA PRO A 257 -4.86 -4.61 35.85
C PRO A 257 -4.89 -5.09 34.39
N PRO A 258 -5.97 -4.81 33.65
CA PRO A 258 -6.05 -5.22 32.25
C PRO A 258 -4.83 -4.66 31.50
N ARG A 259 -4.05 -5.56 30.93
CA ARG A 259 -2.85 -5.20 30.15
C ARG A 259 -3.23 -4.25 29.01
N PRO A 260 -2.32 -3.33 28.64
CA PRO A 260 -2.54 -2.47 27.50
C PRO A 260 -2.84 -3.31 26.25
N PRO A 261 -3.90 -3.05 25.50
CA PRO A 261 -4.22 -3.80 24.28
C PRO A 261 -3.09 -3.78 23.24
N SER A 262 -2.19 -2.79 23.32
CA SER A 262 -0.98 -2.67 22.47
C SER A 262 0.07 -3.74 22.70
N LEU A 263 -0.13 -4.65 23.65
CA LEU A 263 0.71 -5.81 23.94
C LEU A 263 0.04 -7.14 23.54
N GLY A 264 -1.09 -7.12 22.87
CA GLY A 264 -1.79 -8.33 22.41
C GLY A 264 -0.96 -9.14 21.42
N GLY A 265 -1.33 -10.42 21.22
CA GLY A 265 -0.66 -11.31 20.29
C GLY A 265 0.74 -11.77 20.75
N ARG A 266 1.39 -12.52 19.88
CA ARG A 266 2.73 -13.05 20.08
C ARG A 266 3.71 -12.31 19.18
N TRP A 267 4.81 -11.89 19.73
CA TRP A 267 5.91 -11.21 19.04
C TRP A 267 6.96 -12.22 18.61
N SER A 268 7.44 -12.09 17.39
CA SER A 268 8.47 -12.95 16.79
C SER A 268 9.43 -12.12 15.94
N LEU A 269 10.59 -12.69 15.64
CA LEU A 269 11.50 -12.11 14.66
C LEU A 269 10.87 -12.16 13.27
N LEU A 270 11.12 -11.14 12.47
CA LEU A 270 10.89 -11.20 11.03
C LEU A 270 11.94 -12.09 10.37
N PRO A 271 11.59 -12.82 9.29
CA PRO A 271 12.58 -13.53 8.50
C PRO A 271 13.62 -12.55 7.93
N GLN A 272 14.81 -13.04 7.66
CA GLN A 272 15.82 -12.22 7.02
C GLN A 272 15.46 -11.98 5.54
N ALA A 273 15.79 -10.80 5.06
CA ALA A 273 15.73 -10.51 3.63
C ALA A 273 16.66 -11.46 2.86
N ASP A 274 16.24 -11.91 1.68
CA ASP A 274 17.04 -12.79 0.83
C ASP A 274 18.35 -12.08 0.44
N ARG A 275 19.46 -12.80 0.52
CA ARG A 275 20.79 -12.29 0.15
C ARG A 275 20.99 -12.20 -1.37
N ASP A 276 20.17 -12.91 -2.16
CA ASP A 276 20.21 -12.79 -3.62
C ASP A 276 19.56 -11.47 -4.09
N GLY A 277 20.38 -10.44 -4.23
CA GLY A 277 19.95 -9.16 -4.73
C GLY A 277 19.35 -9.22 -6.15
N THR A 278 19.68 -10.23 -6.95
CA THR A 278 19.10 -10.43 -8.29
C THR A 278 17.68 -10.95 -8.19
N ALA A 279 17.44 -11.94 -7.34
CA ALA A 279 16.10 -12.48 -7.07
C ALA A 279 15.18 -11.39 -6.51
N ARG A 280 15.66 -10.62 -5.52
CA ARG A 280 14.93 -9.49 -4.96
C ARG A 280 14.60 -8.41 -6.00
N ALA A 281 15.55 -8.05 -6.86
CA ALA A 281 15.32 -7.06 -7.90
C ALA A 281 14.31 -7.56 -8.96
N ALA A 282 14.33 -8.86 -9.29
CA ALA A 282 13.36 -9.48 -10.19
C ALA A 282 11.96 -9.49 -9.56
N ALA A 283 11.83 -9.89 -8.29
CA ALA A 283 10.58 -9.87 -7.57
C ALA A 283 10.01 -8.43 -7.48
N ALA A 284 10.83 -7.45 -7.14
CA ALA A 284 10.41 -6.05 -7.11
C ALA A 284 9.90 -5.55 -8.47
N ALA A 285 10.57 -5.93 -9.58
CA ALA A 285 10.12 -5.55 -10.92
C ALA A 285 8.79 -6.22 -11.31
N SER A 286 8.56 -7.48 -10.91
CA SER A 286 7.28 -8.17 -11.10
C SER A 286 6.17 -7.47 -10.30
N LEU A 287 6.40 -7.23 -9.01
CA LEU A 287 5.45 -6.53 -8.15
C LEU A 287 5.09 -5.12 -8.64
N LEU A 288 6.05 -4.39 -9.23
CA LEU A 288 5.76 -3.10 -9.85
C LEU A 288 4.78 -3.23 -11.02
N LEU A 289 4.96 -4.25 -11.88
CA LEU A 289 4.04 -4.51 -13.00
C LEU A 289 2.65 -4.92 -12.49
N ASP A 290 2.59 -5.78 -11.49
CA ASP A 290 1.34 -6.26 -10.90
C ASP A 290 0.59 -5.13 -10.16
N ARG A 291 1.32 -4.25 -9.48
CA ARG A 291 0.76 -3.15 -8.70
C ARG A 291 0.27 -2.00 -9.55
N TYR A 292 1.04 -1.58 -10.55
CA TYR A 292 0.75 -0.38 -11.32
C TYR A 292 0.20 -0.66 -12.72
N GLY A 293 0.33 -1.90 -13.21
CA GLY A 293 0.03 -2.24 -14.59
C GLY A 293 1.00 -1.60 -15.58
N VAL A 294 1.25 -0.29 -15.44
CA VAL A 294 2.26 0.46 -16.20
C VAL A 294 3.30 1.01 -15.24
N VAL A 295 4.51 0.49 -15.35
CA VAL A 295 5.65 0.96 -14.54
C VAL A 295 6.26 2.19 -15.17
N THR A 296 6.33 3.26 -14.40
CA THR A 296 6.90 4.54 -14.79
C THR A 296 8.12 4.87 -13.92
N ARG A 297 8.94 5.83 -14.35
CA ARG A 297 10.04 6.33 -13.53
C ARG A 297 9.53 6.88 -12.19
N GLY A 298 8.41 7.61 -12.22
CA GLY A 298 7.83 8.23 -11.03
C GLY A 298 7.33 7.21 -10.02
N SER A 299 6.66 6.12 -10.46
CA SER A 299 6.20 5.05 -9.57
C SER A 299 7.36 4.36 -8.85
N VAL A 300 8.45 4.04 -9.57
CA VAL A 300 9.66 3.43 -8.99
C VAL A 300 10.33 4.36 -7.97
N GLN A 301 10.44 5.65 -8.30
CA GLN A 301 11.03 6.64 -7.38
C GLN A 301 10.20 6.84 -6.12
N ASN A 302 8.87 6.81 -6.24
CA ASN A 302 7.96 6.94 -5.11
C ASN A 302 8.08 5.77 -4.12
N GLU A 303 8.36 4.56 -4.60
CA GLU A 303 8.55 3.39 -3.73
C GLU A 303 9.94 3.33 -3.07
N GLY A 304 10.88 4.16 -3.49
CA GLY A 304 12.21 4.21 -2.90
C GLY A 304 13.02 2.93 -3.04
N LEU A 305 12.78 2.15 -4.10
CA LEU A 305 13.44 0.86 -4.30
C LEU A 305 14.96 0.97 -4.32
N PRO A 306 15.70 0.01 -3.73
CA PRO A 306 17.16 -0.05 -3.79
C PRO A 306 17.64 0.03 -5.23
N GLY A 307 18.69 0.83 -5.51
CA GLY A 307 19.21 1.06 -6.85
C GLY A 307 18.30 1.91 -7.77
N GLY A 308 17.13 2.31 -7.29
CA GLY A 308 16.21 3.25 -7.94
C GLY A 308 15.78 2.81 -9.34
N PHE A 309 15.37 3.79 -10.15
CA PHE A 309 14.88 3.52 -11.50
C PHE A 309 15.94 2.87 -12.42
N ALA A 310 17.23 3.12 -12.21
CA ALA A 310 18.28 2.52 -13.04
C ALA A 310 18.35 0.99 -12.88
N GLN A 311 18.17 0.49 -11.67
CA GLN A 311 18.12 -0.96 -11.41
C GLN A 311 16.81 -1.57 -11.94
N ALA A 312 15.66 -0.99 -11.61
CA ALA A 312 14.38 -1.44 -12.12
C ALA A 312 14.34 -1.49 -13.65
N TYR A 313 14.89 -0.45 -14.31
CA TYR A 313 14.99 -0.41 -15.78
C TYR A 313 15.79 -1.58 -16.35
N ARG A 314 16.93 -1.92 -15.74
CA ARG A 314 17.77 -3.05 -16.23
C ARG A 314 17.03 -4.38 -16.12
N VAL A 315 16.30 -4.61 -15.04
CA VAL A 315 15.51 -5.84 -14.85
C VAL A 315 14.33 -5.87 -15.81
N LEU A 316 13.56 -4.77 -15.91
CA LEU A 316 12.43 -4.67 -16.83
C LEU A 316 12.85 -4.78 -18.30
N ALA A 317 14.05 -4.32 -18.67
CA ALA A 317 14.59 -4.55 -19.99
C ALA A 317 14.86 -6.04 -20.26
N LYS A 318 15.28 -6.81 -19.25
CA LYS A 318 15.40 -8.27 -19.35
C LYS A 318 14.03 -8.95 -19.44
N PHE A 319 13.03 -8.45 -18.70
CA PHE A 319 11.65 -8.90 -18.83
C PHE A 319 11.08 -8.63 -20.23
N GLU A 320 11.44 -7.49 -20.86
CA GLU A 320 11.09 -7.20 -22.24
C GLU A 320 11.76 -8.18 -23.21
N GLU A 321 13.06 -8.48 -23.03
CA GLU A 321 13.78 -9.49 -23.81
C GLU A 321 13.13 -10.88 -23.67
N ALA A 322 12.64 -11.23 -22.48
CA ALA A 322 11.93 -12.47 -22.20
C ALA A 322 10.46 -12.48 -22.68
N GLY A 323 9.90 -11.30 -23.05
CA GLY A 323 8.53 -11.18 -23.54
C GLY A 323 7.46 -10.98 -22.47
N HIS A 324 7.85 -10.78 -21.19
CA HIS A 324 6.91 -10.56 -20.09
C HIS A 324 6.30 -9.16 -20.12
N CYS A 325 7.03 -8.17 -20.61
CA CYS A 325 6.53 -6.81 -20.76
C CYS A 325 7.08 -6.16 -22.05
N ARG A 326 6.60 -4.96 -22.35
CA ARG A 326 7.08 -4.12 -23.46
C ARG A 326 7.38 -2.74 -22.94
N ARG A 327 8.44 -2.13 -23.44
CA ARG A 327 8.75 -0.74 -23.22
C ARG A 327 8.09 0.11 -24.31
N GLY A 328 7.48 1.23 -23.92
CA GLY A 328 6.84 2.15 -24.86
C GLY A 328 6.49 3.48 -24.26
N TYR A 329 5.86 4.32 -25.06
CA TYR A 329 5.23 5.58 -24.65
C TYR A 329 3.72 5.30 -24.55
N VAL A 330 3.30 4.86 -23.37
CA VAL A 330 1.94 4.34 -23.13
C VAL A 330 1.02 5.41 -22.55
N ILE A 331 1.59 6.29 -21.71
CA ILE A 331 0.90 7.41 -21.06
C ILE A 331 1.58 8.69 -21.50
N GLU A 332 0.82 9.67 -21.94
CA GLU A 332 1.33 10.98 -22.35
C GLU A 332 2.07 11.71 -21.23
N LYS A 333 3.03 12.54 -21.61
CA LYS A 333 3.79 13.44 -20.71
C LYS A 333 4.69 12.77 -19.69
N LEU A 334 4.83 11.42 -19.69
CA LEU A 334 5.65 10.69 -18.72
C LEU A 334 7.00 10.18 -19.27
N GLY A 335 7.38 10.58 -20.47
CA GLY A 335 8.60 10.10 -21.12
C GLY A 335 8.48 8.65 -21.67
N ALA A 336 9.49 8.20 -22.43
CA ALA A 336 9.39 6.99 -23.24
C ALA A 336 9.77 5.69 -22.52
N ALA A 337 10.24 5.75 -21.28
CA ALA A 337 10.67 4.56 -20.52
C ALA A 337 9.54 4.06 -19.60
N GLN A 338 8.45 3.61 -20.19
CA GLN A 338 7.31 3.00 -19.49
C GLN A 338 7.24 1.52 -19.88
N PHE A 339 6.96 0.65 -18.92
CA PHE A 339 6.90 -0.79 -19.12
C PHE A 339 5.51 -1.31 -18.72
N ALA A 340 4.93 -2.12 -19.59
CA ALA A 340 3.64 -2.77 -19.35
C ALA A 340 3.54 -4.08 -20.14
N SER A 341 2.65 -4.99 -19.73
CA SER A 341 2.29 -6.13 -20.58
C SER A 341 1.39 -5.66 -21.73
N SER A 342 1.31 -6.44 -22.81
CA SER A 342 0.39 -6.11 -23.92
C SER A 342 -1.05 -6.07 -23.46
N ALA A 343 -1.48 -7.05 -22.66
CA ALA A 343 -2.83 -7.13 -22.12
C ALA A 343 -3.16 -5.92 -21.23
N THR A 344 -2.18 -5.44 -20.45
CA THR A 344 -2.34 -4.24 -19.63
C THR A 344 -2.55 -2.99 -20.49
N VAL A 345 -1.78 -2.85 -21.58
CA VAL A 345 -1.94 -1.71 -22.51
C VAL A 345 -3.32 -1.72 -23.15
N ASP A 346 -3.78 -2.89 -23.59
CA ASP A 346 -5.11 -3.04 -24.20
C ASP A 346 -6.22 -2.70 -23.19
N ARG A 347 -6.10 -3.16 -21.93
CA ARG A 347 -7.02 -2.80 -20.85
C ARG A 347 -6.99 -1.30 -20.55
N LEU A 348 -5.79 -0.69 -20.47
CA LEU A 348 -5.65 0.75 -20.22
C LEU A 348 -6.36 1.59 -21.30
N ARG A 349 -6.28 1.17 -22.57
CA ARG A 349 -6.94 1.86 -23.68
C ARG A 349 -8.46 1.90 -23.55
N THR A 350 -9.08 0.93 -22.88
CA THR A 350 -10.53 0.97 -22.62
C THR A 350 -10.94 2.14 -21.73
N PHE A 351 -9.99 2.74 -20.99
CA PHE A 351 -10.22 3.93 -20.16
C PHE A 351 -9.96 5.26 -20.91
N ALA A 352 -9.49 5.22 -22.15
CA ALA A 352 -9.22 6.44 -22.92
C ALA A 352 -10.52 7.19 -23.28
N ALA A 353 -11.60 6.47 -23.60
CA ALA A 353 -12.88 7.05 -23.88
C ALA A 353 -13.66 7.32 -22.57
N VAL A 354 -14.19 8.52 -22.42
CA VAL A 354 -15.21 8.85 -21.42
C VAL A 354 -16.55 8.86 -22.13
N PRO A 355 -17.53 8.03 -21.75
CA PRO A 355 -18.87 8.10 -22.33
C PRO A 355 -19.49 9.47 -22.06
N ASP A 356 -20.07 10.10 -23.08
CA ASP A 356 -20.78 11.37 -22.95
C ASP A 356 -22.28 11.15 -23.29
N PRO A 357 -23.24 11.53 -22.42
CA PRO A 357 -23.06 12.03 -21.04
C PRO A 357 -22.91 10.88 -20.03
N ALA A 358 -21.88 10.92 -19.21
CA ALA A 358 -21.74 10.02 -18.07
C ALA A 358 -21.89 10.79 -16.75
N PRO A 359 -22.45 10.19 -15.68
CA PRO A 359 -22.38 10.78 -14.37
C PRO A 359 -20.91 10.86 -13.90
N LEU A 360 -20.53 12.00 -13.33
CA LEU A 360 -19.19 12.19 -12.79
C LEU A 360 -18.88 11.14 -11.72
N HIS A 361 -17.77 10.44 -11.89
CA HIS A 361 -17.29 9.42 -10.94
C HIS A 361 -16.21 10.01 -10.05
N ALA A 362 -16.53 10.19 -8.76
CA ALA A 362 -15.61 10.68 -7.77
C ALA A 362 -15.06 9.53 -6.93
N LEU A 363 -13.79 9.62 -6.54
CA LEU A 363 -13.08 8.60 -5.76
C LEU A 363 -12.15 9.26 -4.73
N THR A 364 -12.39 8.94 -3.46
CA THR A 364 -11.58 9.41 -2.32
C THR A 364 -10.56 8.34 -1.92
N LEU A 365 -9.28 8.72 -1.91
CA LEU A 365 -8.16 7.84 -1.58
C LEU A 365 -7.24 8.47 -0.52
N ALA A 366 -6.48 7.64 0.20
CA ALA A 366 -5.34 8.16 0.94
C ALA A 366 -4.32 8.77 -0.04
N ALA A 367 -3.70 9.89 0.33
CA ALA A 367 -2.68 10.49 -0.53
C ALA A 367 -1.50 9.54 -0.80
N THR A 368 -1.23 8.64 0.14
CA THR A 368 -0.17 7.61 0.06
C THR A 368 -0.60 6.34 -0.65
N ASP A 369 -1.90 6.18 -0.97
CA ASP A 369 -2.42 4.97 -1.62
C ASP A 369 -1.71 4.72 -2.96
N PRO A 370 -1.18 3.51 -3.24
CA PRO A 370 -0.62 3.17 -4.55
C PRO A 370 -1.59 3.38 -5.73
N ALA A 371 -2.91 3.31 -5.51
CA ALA A 371 -3.91 3.61 -6.51
C ALA A 371 -4.05 5.11 -6.84
N ASN A 372 -3.48 5.99 -6.01
CA ASN A 372 -3.34 7.40 -6.34
C ASN A 372 -2.12 7.62 -7.25
N PRO A 373 -2.28 7.98 -8.52
CA PRO A 373 -1.13 8.19 -9.41
C PRO A 373 -0.40 9.51 -9.15
N TYR A 374 -1.08 10.51 -8.53
CA TYR A 374 -0.53 11.84 -8.34
C TYR A 374 0.56 11.88 -7.27
N GLY A 375 1.67 12.53 -7.59
CA GLY A 375 2.87 12.58 -6.76
C GLY A 375 3.72 11.30 -6.82
N ALA A 376 3.32 10.34 -7.68
CA ALA A 376 4.08 9.14 -8.04
C ALA A 376 4.30 9.13 -9.56
N ALA A 377 3.49 8.39 -10.32
CA ALA A 377 3.58 8.38 -11.78
C ALA A 377 3.26 9.75 -12.40
N LEU A 378 2.21 10.40 -11.94
CA LEU A 378 1.78 11.72 -12.40
C LEU A 378 2.29 12.83 -11.47
N ALA A 379 2.69 13.94 -12.07
CA ALA A 379 2.99 15.14 -11.29
C ALA A 379 1.71 15.69 -10.63
N TRP A 380 1.88 16.33 -9.46
CA TRP A 380 0.80 17.12 -8.88
C TRP A 380 0.45 18.30 -9.82
N PRO A 381 -0.83 18.56 -10.08
CA PRO A 381 -1.22 19.73 -10.86
C PRO A 381 -0.73 21.03 -10.20
N ALA A 382 -0.31 21.99 -11.01
CA ALA A 382 0.16 23.26 -10.52
C ALA A 382 -1.02 24.14 -10.07
N LEU A 383 -0.89 24.77 -8.92
CA LEU A 383 -1.78 25.83 -8.46
C LEU A 383 -1.00 27.15 -8.48
N ALA A 384 -1.45 28.12 -9.29
CA ALA A 384 -0.87 29.44 -9.32
C ALA A 384 -1.10 30.16 -7.99
N ALA A 385 -0.11 30.91 -7.52
CA ALA A 385 -0.19 31.73 -6.29
C ALA A 385 -0.38 31.02 -4.96
N VAL A 386 -0.48 29.66 -4.92
CA VAL A 386 -0.60 28.91 -3.67
C VAL A 386 0.78 28.42 -3.22
N LYS A 387 1.20 28.82 -2.00
CA LYS A 387 2.50 28.39 -1.43
C LYS A 387 2.47 26.94 -0.97
N HIS A 388 1.30 26.48 -0.52
CA HIS A 388 1.10 25.11 -0.06
C HIS A 388 1.22 24.13 -1.23
N ARG A 389 1.93 23.04 -1.03
CA ARG A 389 2.15 21.99 -2.04
C ARG A 389 1.56 20.67 -1.56
N PRO A 390 0.79 19.96 -2.41
CA PRO A 390 0.33 18.62 -2.09
C PRO A 390 1.50 17.66 -1.97
N GLY A 391 1.29 16.55 -1.26
CA GLY A 391 2.32 15.52 -1.09
C GLY A 391 1.72 14.19 -0.66
N ARG A 392 2.45 13.11 -0.90
CA ARG A 392 2.09 11.78 -0.45
C ARG A 392 2.46 11.62 1.03
N LYS A 393 1.71 12.31 1.89
CA LYS A 393 1.94 12.38 3.34
C LYS A 393 0.93 11.50 4.09
N ALA A 394 1.37 10.89 5.19
CA ALA A 394 0.50 10.14 6.07
C ALA A 394 -0.68 11.00 6.57
N GLY A 395 -1.89 10.45 6.48
CA GLY A 395 -3.14 11.13 6.85
C GLY A 395 -3.63 12.16 5.84
N GLY A 396 -2.92 12.39 4.73
CA GLY A 396 -3.42 13.16 3.59
C GLY A 396 -4.46 12.36 2.80
N VAL A 397 -5.42 13.07 2.21
CA VAL A 397 -6.51 12.50 1.39
C VAL A 397 -6.56 13.22 0.05
N VAL A 398 -6.81 12.48 -1.02
CA VAL A 398 -7.08 13.02 -2.36
C VAL A 398 -8.47 12.63 -2.81
N VAL A 399 -9.10 13.48 -3.62
CA VAL A 399 -10.34 13.13 -4.31
C VAL A 399 -10.12 13.33 -5.80
N LEU A 400 -10.28 12.25 -6.55
CA LEU A 400 -10.22 12.24 -7.99
C LEU A 400 -11.66 12.30 -8.54
N VAL A 401 -11.86 13.03 -9.62
CA VAL A 401 -13.13 13.02 -10.37
C VAL A 401 -12.80 12.72 -11.84
N ASP A 402 -13.31 11.60 -12.34
CA ASP A 402 -13.01 11.07 -13.67
C ASP A 402 -11.50 11.01 -14.00
N GLY A 403 -10.72 10.68 -12.97
CA GLY A 403 -9.26 10.60 -13.04
C GLY A 403 -8.53 11.92 -12.84
N ALA A 404 -9.18 13.08 -12.91
CA ALA A 404 -8.58 14.36 -12.58
C ALA A 404 -8.52 14.58 -11.07
N LEU A 405 -7.42 15.15 -10.56
CA LEU A 405 -7.32 15.53 -9.16
C LEU A 405 -8.20 16.76 -8.90
N ALA A 406 -9.27 16.59 -8.13
CA ALA A 406 -10.17 17.66 -7.76
C ALA A 406 -9.80 18.30 -6.41
N LEU A 407 -9.49 17.46 -5.39
CA LEU A 407 -9.19 17.92 -4.04
C LEU A 407 -7.97 17.20 -3.46
N TYR A 408 -7.22 17.93 -2.62
CA TYR A 408 -6.23 17.39 -1.70
C TYR A 408 -6.46 17.96 -0.31
N LEU A 409 -6.52 17.12 0.70
CA LEU A 409 -6.65 17.50 2.11
C LEU A 409 -5.40 17.05 2.86
N GLU A 410 -4.83 17.93 3.68
CA GLU A 410 -3.75 17.57 4.59
C GLU A 410 -4.25 16.76 5.79
N ARG A 411 -3.33 16.15 6.50
CA ARG A 411 -3.59 15.44 7.76
C ARG A 411 -4.41 16.31 8.71
N GLY A 412 -5.54 15.78 9.18
CA GLY A 412 -6.48 16.49 10.03
C GLY A 412 -7.43 17.43 9.30
N GLY A 413 -7.33 17.54 7.98
CA GLY A 413 -8.30 18.21 7.10
C GLY A 413 -8.27 19.73 7.14
N ARG A 414 -7.47 20.39 8.00
CA ARG A 414 -7.55 21.85 8.21
C ARG A 414 -7.26 22.67 6.96
N SER A 415 -6.29 22.23 6.18
CA SER A 415 -5.94 22.88 4.93
C SER A 415 -6.27 21.96 3.76
N ALA A 416 -6.97 22.50 2.78
CA ALA A 416 -7.28 21.80 1.54
C ALA A 416 -6.77 22.58 0.32
N LEU A 417 -6.57 21.85 -0.77
CA LEU A 417 -6.31 22.40 -2.09
C LEU A 417 -7.43 21.95 -3.02
N ALA A 418 -8.02 22.89 -3.74
CA ALA A 418 -8.96 22.64 -4.82
C ALA A 418 -8.25 22.94 -6.14
N PHE A 419 -8.36 21.99 -7.09
CA PHE A 419 -7.72 22.07 -8.41
C PHE A 419 -8.71 22.44 -9.52
N THR A 420 -9.95 22.72 -9.17
CA THR A 420 -11.02 23.13 -10.06
C THR A 420 -11.99 24.06 -9.35
N ASP A 421 -12.66 24.91 -10.12
CA ASP A 421 -13.78 25.74 -9.66
C ASP A 421 -15.12 25.28 -10.26
N ASP A 422 -15.12 24.19 -11.04
CA ASP A 422 -16.34 23.61 -11.63
C ASP A 422 -17.26 23.08 -10.52
N GLU A 423 -18.46 23.64 -10.45
CA GLU A 423 -19.44 23.34 -9.41
C GLU A 423 -19.89 21.87 -9.40
N ALA A 424 -20.04 21.25 -10.57
CA ALA A 424 -20.47 19.87 -10.70
C ALA A 424 -19.37 18.93 -10.20
N VAL A 425 -18.10 19.20 -10.57
CA VAL A 425 -16.93 18.45 -10.11
C VAL A 425 -16.74 18.60 -8.60
N LEU A 426 -16.82 19.81 -8.06
CA LEU A 426 -16.70 20.07 -6.63
C LEU A 426 -17.81 19.37 -5.83
N ARG A 427 -19.04 19.36 -6.35
CA ARG A 427 -20.18 18.67 -5.73
C ARG A 427 -19.98 17.15 -5.70
N ALA A 428 -19.55 16.57 -6.82
CA ALA A 428 -19.22 15.14 -6.89
C ALA A 428 -18.08 14.78 -5.91
N ALA A 429 -17.01 15.56 -5.91
CA ALA A 429 -15.85 15.35 -5.03
C ALA A 429 -16.21 15.43 -3.54
N THR A 430 -16.96 16.46 -3.12
CA THR A 430 -17.33 16.64 -1.72
C THR A 430 -18.34 15.59 -1.25
N ALA A 431 -19.25 15.15 -2.12
CA ALA A 431 -20.19 14.07 -1.82
C ALA A 431 -19.47 12.75 -1.57
N ASP A 432 -18.50 12.35 -2.40
CA ASP A 432 -17.73 11.13 -2.20
C ASP A 432 -16.81 11.23 -0.98
N LEU A 433 -16.20 12.39 -0.73
CA LEU A 433 -15.43 12.64 0.50
C LEU A 433 -16.27 12.38 1.75
N VAL A 434 -17.50 12.92 1.81
CA VAL A 434 -18.43 12.72 2.95
C VAL A 434 -18.85 11.26 3.06
N LYS A 435 -19.20 10.63 1.94
CA LYS A 435 -19.55 9.20 1.89
C LYS A 435 -18.42 8.35 2.47
N THR A 436 -17.20 8.55 1.99
CA THR A 436 -16.01 7.81 2.44
C THR A 436 -15.68 8.11 3.89
N ALA A 437 -15.66 9.36 4.32
CA ALA A 437 -15.40 9.74 5.70
C ALA A 437 -16.42 9.12 6.67
N THR A 438 -17.69 9.06 6.30
CA THR A 438 -18.76 8.48 7.11
C THR A 438 -18.67 6.96 7.13
N ALA A 439 -18.54 6.31 5.98
CA ALA A 439 -18.47 4.85 5.86
C ALA A 439 -17.23 4.27 6.56
N ARG A 440 -16.10 4.96 6.44
CA ARG A 440 -14.81 4.55 7.02
C ARG A 440 -14.57 5.08 8.43
N ARG A 441 -15.52 5.82 8.99
CA ARG A 441 -15.43 6.43 10.34
C ARG A 441 -14.13 7.21 10.55
N LEU A 442 -13.70 7.94 9.52
CA LEU A 442 -12.53 8.81 9.61
C LEU A 442 -12.71 9.82 10.75
N ASP A 443 -11.61 10.37 11.23
CA ASP A 443 -11.67 11.40 12.26
C ASP A 443 -12.46 12.62 11.80
N THR A 444 -12.93 13.42 12.75
CA THR A 444 -13.66 14.65 12.44
C THR A 444 -12.85 15.51 11.49
N LEU A 445 -13.40 15.75 10.30
CA LEU A 445 -12.78 16.62 9.31
C LEU A 445 -13.23 18.05 9.55
N THR A 446 -12.27 18.96 9.78
CA THR A 446 -12.53 20.39 9.87
C THR A 446 -11.68 21.11 8.85
N ILE A 447 -12.31 21.71 7.84
CA ILE A 447 -11.62 22.44 6.77
C ILE A 447 -11.69 23.94 7.14
N GLU A 448 -10.52 24.52 7.38
CA GLU A 448 -10.38 25.93 7.77
C GLU A 448 -10.05 26.79 6.54
N THR A 449 -9.11 26.32 5.72
CA THR A 449 -8.65 27.05 4.55
C THR A 449 -8.64 26.19 3.29
N VAL A 450 -8.89 26.83 2.14
CA VAL A 450 -8.74 26.24 0.82
C VAL A 450 -7.92 27.16 -0.07
N ASN A 451 -6.86 26.64 -0.71
CA ASN A 451 -5.93 27.40 -1.52
C ASN A 451 -5.31 28.61 -0.79
N GLY A 452 -5.26 28.55 0.55
CA GLY A 452 -4.75 29.62 1.42
C GLY A 452 -5.80 30.65 1.84
N GLU A 453 -7.03 30.56 1.35
CA GLU A 453 -8.16 31.43 1.72
C GLU A 453 -9.07 30.74 2.75
N PHE A 454 -9.80 31.54 3.53
CA PHE A 454 -10.78 31.01 4.47
C PHE A 454 -11.92 30.31 3.72
N VAL A 455 -12.30 29.10 4.12
CA VAL A 455 -13.19 28.21 3.35
C VAL A 455 -14.60 28.76 3.13
N LEU A 456 -15.12 29.55 4.08
CA LEU A 456 -16.45 30.16 3.96
C LEU A 456 -16.47 31.18 2.81
N GLY A 457 -17.44 31.07 1.92
CA GLY A 457 -17.59 31.96 0.76
C GLY A 457 -16.82 31.51 -0.51
N THR A 458 -16.03 30.43 -0.42
CA THR A 458 -15.37 29.85 -1.60
C THR A 458 -16.32 28.87 -2.34
N PRO A 459 -16.11 28.62 -3.64
CA PRO A 459 -16.90 27.63 -4.38
C PRO A 459 -16.94 26.25 -3.71
N ILE A 460 -15.79 25.77 -3.24
CA ILE A 460 -15.73 24.51 -2.50
C ILE A 460 -16.43 24.58 -1.13
N GLY A 461 -16.41 25.74 -0.46
CA GLY A 461 -17.14 25.95 0.78
C GLY A 461 -18.66 25.77 0.61
N PHE A 462 -19.20 26.21 -0.51
CA PHE A 462 -20.61 25.96 -0.87
C PHE A 462 -20.86 24.48 -1.11
N ALA A 463 -19.99 23.80 -1.86
CA ALA A 463 -20.11 22.37 -2.13
C ALA A 463 -19.99 21.51 -0.85
N LEU A 464 -19.07 21.84 0.07
CA LEU A 464 -18.92 21.19 1.36
C LEU A 464 -20.17 21.32 2.24
N ARG A 465 -20.77 22.51 2.29
CA ARG A 465 -22.05 22.72 3.02
C ARG A 465 -23.17 21.90 2.44
N ALA A 466 -23.30 21.90 1.10
CA ALA A 466 -24.29 21.08 0.41
C ALA A 466 -24.09 19.57 0.68
N ALA A 467 -22.85 19.13 0.86
CA ALA A 467 -22.49 17.74 1.22
C ALA A 467 -22.70 17.41 2.71
N GLY A 468 -23.04 18.38 3.57
CA GLY A 468 -23.39 18.15 4.98
C GLY A 468 -22.35 18.59 6.01
N PHE A 469 -21.35 19.37 5.62
CA PHE A 469 -20.48 20.06 6.57
C PHE A 469 -21.25 21.19 7.26
N ALA A 470 -21.09 21.29 8.58
CA ALA A 470 -21.66 22.36 9.38
C ALA A 470 -20.66 23.50 9.59
N GLU A 471 -21.16 24.72 9.59
CA GLU A 471 -20.35 25.91 9.92
C GLU A 471 -19.90 25.87 11.39
N SER A 472 -18.65 26.26 11.61
CA SER A 472 -18.04 26.42 12.93
C SER A 472 -17.18 27.69 12.93
N PRO A 473 -16.79 28.22 14.11
CA PRO A 473 -15.89 29.38 14.18
C PRO A 473 -14.52 29.17 13.50
N ARG A 474 -14.14 27.91 13.23
CA ARG A 474 -12.87 27.54 12.59
C ARG A 474 -13.01 27.23 11.10
N GLY A 475 -14.22 27.18 10.55
CA GLY A 475 -14.48 26.80 9.16
C GLY A 475 -15.61 25.80 9.05
N LEU A 476 -15.48 24.81 8.17
CA LEU A 476 -16.51 23.81 7.89
C LEU A 476 -16.14 22.46 8.51
N THR A 477 -17.01 21.90 9.33
CA THR A 477 -16.76 20.66 10.08
C THR A 477 -17.77 19.58 9.73
N LEU A 478 -17.27 18.41 9.33
CA LEU A 478 -18.07 17.19 9.19
C LEU A 478 -18.13 16.51 10.57
N ARG A 479 -19.31 16.51 11.19
CA ARG A 479 -19.52 15.85 12.49
C ARG A 479 -19.77 14.35 12.30
N LYS A 480 -19.17 13.53 13.14
CA LYS A 480 -19.55 12.12 13.26
C LYS A 480 -21.04 12.04 13.66
N ARG A 481 -21.85 11.36 12.87
CA ARG A 481 -23.22 10.99 13.25
C ARG A 481 -23.22 9.69 14.05
#